data_16ab098140a0915b4099785c355ace31
#
_entry.id   16ab098140a0915b4099785c355ace31
#
_cell.length_a   1.000
_cell.length_b   1.000
_cell.length_c   1.000
_cell.angle_alpha   90.00
_cell.angle_beta   90.00
_cell.angle_gamma   90.00
#
_symmetry.space_group_name_H-M   'P 1'
#
loop_
_entity.id
_entity.type
_entity.pdbx_description
1 polymer ?
#
loop_
_entity_poly.entity_id
_entity_poly.type
_entity_poly.pdbx_seq_one_letter_code
_entity_poly.pdbx_strand_id
1 'polypeptide(L)'
;MYIVHEKIGDDIKKIARWLNDKGIEIYCVELNFHKQDGHKIAVPRMVVGGTQLRVQQKKEEFSEEHHTKRGDSGTKEMYAFLKEEVNKLGKYEILPVKNYVGFKRHQRFLGVRIRKDKLILHIRQLYDGKEYFSVEDSEMKRVGKNWREIHVFNTKELEPFLVFIKQSYDANKK
;
A
#
# COMPACT_ATOMS: atom_id res chain seq x y z
N MET A 1 12.86 21.13 21.44
CA MET A 1 11.90 22.01 22.17
C MET A 1 10.87 21.15 22.89
N TYR A 2 10.47 21.50 24.13
CA TYR A 2 9.43 20.78 24.87
C TYR A 2 8.18 21.66 25.05
N ILE A 3 7.02 21.04 24.79
CA ILE A 3 5.70 21.61 25.12
C ILE A 3 5.11 20.72 26.21
N VAL A 4 4.90 21.29 27.39
CA VAL A 4 4.41 20.57 28.58
C VAL A 4 3.09 21.19 29.04
N HIS A 5 2.03 20.37 29.12
CA HIS A 5 0.71 20.81 29.56
C HIS A 5 -0.09 19.63 30.14
N GLU A 6 -1.16 19.91 30.89
CA GLU A 6 -2.05 18.85 31.40
C GLU A 6 -2.75 18.09 30.28
N LYS A 7 -3.15 18.79 29.21
CA LYS A 7 -3.74 18.18 28.01
C LYS A 7 -3.34 18.98 26.78
N ILE A 8 -2.71 18.34 25.83
CA ILE A 8 -2.27 18.97 24.58
C ILE A 8 -3.30 18.71 23.50
N GLY A 9 -3.81 19.79 22.88
CA GLY A 9 -4.80 19.70 21.80
C GLY A 9 -4.27 18.95 20.58
N ASP A 10 -5.16 18.30 19.82
CA ASP A 10 -4.78 17.47 18.69
C ASP A 10 -4.12 18.27 17.56
N ASP A 11 -4.48 19.54 17.40
CA ASP A 11 -3.85 20.40 16.39
C ASP A 11 -2.39 20.69 16.73
N ILE A 12 -2.07 20.93 18.03
CA ILE A 12 -0.68 21.09 18.47
C ILE A 12 0.09 19.78 18.25
N LYS A 13 -0.53 18.62 18.53
CA LYS A 13 0.08 17.32 18.26
C LYS A 13 0.35 17.10 16.77
N LYS A 14 -0.56 17.53 15.87
CA LYS A 14 -0.38 17.45 14.42
C LYS A 14 0.77 18.34 13.94
N ILE A 15 0.81 19.60 14.41
CA ILE A 15 1.88 20.54 14.05
C ILE A 15 3.23 20.02 14.54
N ALA A 16 3.30 19.55 15.79
CA ALA A 16 4.53 19.01 16.35
C ALA A 16 5.05 17.78 15.57
N ARG A 17 4.15 16.88 15.14
CA ARG A 17 4.53 15.75 14.28
C ARG A 17 5.04 16.21 12.92
N TRP A 18 4.33 17.17 12.28
CA TRP A 18 4.75 17.72 11.00
C TRP A 18 6.13 18.39 11.08
N LEU A 19 6.43 19.13 12.16
CA LEU A 19 7.73 19.73 12.39
C LEU A 19 8.82 18.69 12.63
N ASN A 20 8.52 17.61 13.38
CA ASN A 20 9.44 16.49 13.57
C ASN A 20 9.77 15.78 12.23
N ASP A 21 8.79 15.64 11.34
CA ASP A 21 9.00 15.08 10.00
C ASP A 21 9.89 15.99 9.11
N LYS A 22 10.01 17.28 9.45
CA LYS A 22 10.94 18.26 8.82
C LYS A 22 12.29 18.36 9.52
N GLY A 23 12.55 17.50 10.52
CA GLY A 23 13.81 17.48 11.25
C GLY A 23 13.89 18.50 12.40
N ILE A 24 12.79 19.16 12.75
CA ILE A 24 12.71 20.05 13.89
C ILE A 24 12.22 19.27 15.12
N GLU A 25 13.12 19.00 16.07
CA GLU A 25 12.79 18.19 17.25
C GLU A 25 11.87 18.92 18.22
N ILE A 26 10.61 18.48 18.28
CA ILE A 26 9.58 18.95 19.21
C ILE A 26 9.02 17.78 20.00
N TYR A 27 8.97 17.95 21.31
CA TYR A 27 8.47 16.97 22.27
C TYR A 27 7.23 17.53 22.96
N CYS A 28 6.13 16.78 22.92
CA CYS A 28 4.89 17.13 23.66
C CYS A 28 4.70 16.16 24.81
N VAL A 29 4.58 16.69 26.02
CA VAL A 29 4.43 15.93 27.27
C VAL A 29 3.15 16.35 27.97
N GLU A 30 2.23 15.43 28.17
CA GLU A 30 1.05 15.63 29.02
C GLU A 30 1.38 15.23 30.48
N LEU A 31 0.95 16.04 31.46
CA LEU A 31 1.10 15.74 32.86
C LEU A 31 -0.24 15.22 33.42
N ASN A 32 -0.31 13.94 33.71
CA ASN A 32 -1.45 13.34 34.35
C ASN A 32 -1.27 13.43 35.89
N PHE A 33 -2.22 14.05 36.58
CA PHE A 33 -2.17 14.16 38.03
C PHE A 33 -3.03 13.09 38.69
N HIS A 34 -2.42 12.37 39.63
CA HIS A 34 -3.09 11.38 40.46
C HIS A 34 -2.99 11.79 41.92
N LYS A 35 -3.98 11.48 42.73
CA LYS A 35 -3.90 11.60 44.19
C LYS A 35 -3.69 10.21 44.77
N GLN A 36 -2.64 10.07 45.58
CA GLN A 36 -2.35 8.87 46.33
C GLN A 36 -1.88 9.27 47.74
N ASP A 37 -2.52 8.71 48.75
CA ASP A 37 -2.19 8.96 50.16
C ASP A 37 -2.08 10.44 50.55
N GLY A 38 -3.00 11.26 49.99
CA GLY A 38 -3.01 12.70 50.25
C GLY A 38 -2.00 13.52 49.42
N HIS A 39 -1.11 12.89 48.70
CA HIS A 39 -0.12 13.51 47.84
C HIS A 39 -0.62 13.63 46.39
N LYS A 40 -0.29 14.74 45.72
CA LYS A 40 -0.54 14.92 44.28
C LYS A 40 0.69 14.47 43.50
N ILE A 41 0.56 13.41 42.75
CA ILE A 41 1.63 12.84 41.92
C ILE A 41 1.40 13.27 40.48
N ALA A 42 2.40 13.87 39.83
CA ALA A 42 2.39 14.20 38.40
C ALA A 42 3.10 13.08 37.63
N VAL A 43 2.38 12.42 36.75
CA VAL A 43 2.93 11.37 35.87
C VAL A 43 3.06 11.94 34.46
N PRO A 44 4.29 12.17 33.97
CA PRO A 44 4.50 12.67 32.62
C PRO A 44 4.20 11.58 31.60
N ARG A 45 3.47 11.94 30.55
CA ARG A 45 3.20 11.08 29.38
C ARG A 45 3.64 11.79 28.11
N MET A 46 4.62 11.25 27.42
CA MET A 46 5.01 11.76 26.12
C MET A 46 3.96 11.41 25.05
N VAL A 47 3.41 12.42 24.37
CA VAL A 47 2.36 12.26 23.35
C VAL A 47 2.84 12.59 21.93
N VAL A 48 3.90 13.40 21.80
CA VAL A 48 4.63 13.66 20.54
C VAL A 48 6.10 13.87 20.84
N GLY A 49 6.97 13.41 19.95
CA GLY A 49 8.42 13.48 20.16
C GLY A 49 8.89 12.45 21.19
N GLY A 50 10.18 12.43 21.40
CA GLY A 50 10.89 11.25 21.87
C GLY A 50 11.08 10.32 20.70
N THR A 51 12.20 9.65 20.69
CA THR A 51 12.31 8.43 19.93
C THR A 51 11.15 7.57 20.46
N GLN A 52 9.93 7.69 19.88
CA GLN A 52 9.27 6.44 19.68
C GLN A 52 10.39 5.65 19.05
N LEU A 53 10.99 4.76 19.85
CA LEU A 53 11.38 3.52 19.27
C LEU A 53 10.17 3.23 18.37
N ARG A 54 10.25 3.66 17.11
CA ARG A 54 9.57 2.93 16.07
C ARG A 54 10.11 1.57 16.42
N VAL A 55 9.34 0.84 17.24
CA VAL A 55 9.34 -0.59 17.13
C VAL A 55 9.17 -0.65 15.63
N GLN A 56 10.31 -0.80 14.96
CA GLN A 56 10.31 -1.18 13.57
C GLN A 56 9.46 -2.41 13.68
N GLN A 57 8.14 -2.20 13.48
CA GLN A 57 7.26 -3.31 13.17
C GLN A 57 8.07 -3.92 12.07
N LYS A 58 8.74 -5.01 12.43
CA LYS A 58 9.61 -5.78 11.57
C LYS A 58 8.81 -5.82 10.30
N LYS A 59 9.20 -4.99 9.32
CA LYS A 59 8.41 -4.83 8.11
C LYS A 59 8.41 -6.24 7.62
N GLU A 60 7.26 -6.93 7.81
CA GLU A 60 7.17 -8.31 7.34
C GLU A 60 7.52 -8.18 5.87
N GLU A 61 8.74 -8.57 5.54
CA GLU A 61 9.23 -8.49 4.17
C GLU A 61 8.50 -9.59 3.42
N PHE A 62 7.38 -9.19 2.82
CA PHE A 62 6.64 -10.07 1.94
C PHE A 62 7.46 -10.24 0.67
N SER A 63 7.79 -11.48 0.34
CA SER A 63 8.46 -11.83 -0.91
C SER A 63 7.43 -12.28 -1.96
N GLU A 64 7.80 -12.25 -3.24
CA GLU A 64 6.98 -12.88 -4.29
C GLU A 64 6.72 -14.35 -3.95
N GLU A 65 7.73 -15.06 -3.42
CA GLU A 65 7.63 -16.46 -3.02
C GLU A 65 6.55 -16.69 -1.96
N HIS A 66 6.40 -15.77 -0.99
CA HIS A 66 5.33 -15.82 0.00
C HIS A 66 3.94 -15.85 -0.66
N HIS A 67 3.77 -15.13 -1.78
CA HIS A 67 2.51 -15.08 -2.51
C HIS A 67 2.33 -16.28 -3.43
N THR A 68 3.37 -16.71 -4.16
CA THR A 68 3.30 -17.83 -5.08
C THR A 68 3.07 -19.17 -4.38
N LYS A 69 3.52 -19.33 -3.14
CA LYS A 69 3.22 -20.50 -2.31
C LYS A 69 1.71 -20.74 -2.11
N ARG A 70 0.88 -19.73 -2.27
CA ARG A 70 -0.58 -19.82 -2.11
C ARG A 70 -1.30 -20.41 -3.32
N GLY A 71 -0.68 -20.35 -4.49
CA GLY A 71 -1.22 -20.88 -5.75
C GLY A 71 -0.87 -22.33 -5.96
N ASP A 72 -1.74 -23.07 -6.66
CA ASP A 72 -1.41 -24.37 -7.23
C ASP A 72 -0.44 -24.24 -8.42
N SER A 73 -0.13 -25.36 -9.10
CA SER A 73 0.77 -25.36 -10.25
C SER A 73 0.27 -24.47 -11.40
N GLY A 74 -1.02 -24.58 -11.76
CA GLY A 74 -1.62 -23.79 -12.83
C GLY A 74 -1.60 -22.28 -12.54
N THR A 75 -1.89 -21.89 -11.29
CA THR A 75 -1.83 -20.49 -10.88
C THR A 75 -0.40 -19.95 -10.87
N LYS A 76 0.59 -20.76 -10.52
CA LYS A 76 2.02 -20.39 -10.59
C LYS A 76 2.48 -20.20 -12.03
N GLU A 77 2.08 -21.09 -12.93
CA GLU A 77 2.37 -20.97 -14.37
C GLU A 77 1.72 -19.72 -14.96
N MET A 78 0.46 -19.43 -14.61
CA MET A 78 -0.25 -18.24 -15.02
C MET A 78 0.44 -16.96 -14.51
N TYR A 79 0.93 -16.97 -13.26
CA TYR A 79 1.67 -15.85 -12.71
C TYR A 79 3.04 -15.66 -13.39
N ALA A 80 3.73 -16.75 -13.69
CA ALA A 80 4.99 -16.71 -14.44
C ALA A 80 4.79 -16.14 -15.86
N PHE A 81 3.75 -16.59 -16.56
CA PHE A 81 3.36 -16.06 -17.87
C PHE A 81 3.05 -14.55 -17.79
N LEU A 82 2.21 -14.12 -16.84
CA LEU A 82 1.91 -12.71 -16.63
C LEU A 82 3.19 -11.89 -16.43
N LYS A 83 4.11 -12.38 -15.60
CA LYS A 83 5.36 -11.70 -15.30
C LYS A 83 6.26 -11.59 -16.54
N GLU A 84 6.30 -12.61 -17.37
CA GLU A 84 7.02 -12.60 -18.64
C GLU A 84 6.47 -11.53 -19.59
N GLU A 85 5.14 -11.47 -19.75
CA GLU A 85 4.48 -10.46 -20.59
C GLU A 85 4.71 -9.03 -20.06
N VAL A 86 4.64 -8.83 -18.74
CA VAL A 86 4.94 -7.53 -18.12
C VAL A 86 6.41 -7.14 -18.31
N ASN A 87 7.35 -8.09 -18.28
CA ASN A 87 8.78 -7.84 -18.53
C ASN A 87 9.03 -7.26 -19.92
N LYS A 88 8.23 -7.64 -20.93
CA LYS A 88 8.33 -7.11 -22.31
C LYS A 88 7.96 -5.61 -22.38
N LEU A 89 7.24 -5.06 -21.41
CA LEU A 89 6.83 -3.67 -21.40
C LEU A 89 7.98 -2.69 -21.05
N GLY A 90 8.99 -3.14 -20.31
CA GLY A 90 10.17 -2.37 -19.92
C GLY A 90 10.43 -2.36 -18.41
N LYS A 91 11.15 -1.35 -17.92
CA LYS A 91 11.58 -1.30 -16.52
C LYS A 91 10.43 -1.01 -15.54
N TYR A 92 10.38 -1.76 -14.46
CA TYR A 92 9.45 -1.59 -13.34
C TYR A 92 10.06 -2.19 -12.05
N GLU A 93 9.44 -1.91 -10.92
CA GLU A 93 9.78 -2.47 -9.61
C GLU A 93 8.69 -3.44 -9.17
N ILE A 94 9.08 -4.57 -8.56
CA ILE A 94 8.16 -5.49 -7.90
C ILE A 94 8.12 -5.14 -6.42
N LEU A 95 6.91 -4.92 -5.90
CA LEU A 95 6.65 -4.52 -4.52
C LEU A 95 5.69 -5.53 -3.87
N PRO A 96 6.20 -6.62 -3.30
CA PRO A 96 5.39 -7.54 -2.53
C PRO A 96 4.91 -6.86 -1.24
N VAL A 97 3.60 -6.91 -0.98
CA VAL A 97 2.99 -6.41 0.25
C VAL A 97 2.09 -7.51 0.82
N LYS A 98 1.59 -7.35 2.05
CA LYS A 98 0.83 -8.39 2.77
C LYS A 98 -0.21 -9.16 1.93
N ASN A 99 -0.92 -8.50 1.04
CA ASN A 99 -2.09 -9.07 0.36
C ASN A 99 -1.92 -9.27 -1.15
N TYR A 100 -0.90 -8.71 -1.78
CA TYR A 100 -0.68 -8.78 -3.23
C TYR A 100 0.78 -8.49 -3.61
N VAL A 101 1.14 -8.82 -4.82
CA VAL A 101 2.38 -8.38 -5.46
C VAL A 101 2.05 -7.17 -6.34
N GLY A 102 2.67 -6.03 -6.04
CA GLY A 102 2.51 -4.80 -6.80
C GLY A 102 3.58 -4.67 -7.88
N PHE A 103 3.20 -4.16 -9.04
CA PHE A 103 4.10 -3.79 -10.13
C PHE A 103 4.06 -2.28 -10.29
N LYS A 104 5.20 -1.62 -10.12
CA LYS A 104 5.31 -0.18 -10.07
C LYS A 104 6.31 0.33 -11.10
N ARG A 105 5.95 1.37 -11.81
CA ARG A 105 6.84 2.18 -12.62
C ARG A 105 7.10 3.53 -11.90
N HIS A 106 6.45 4.59 -12.23
CA HIS A 106 6.36 5.79 -11.40
C HIS A 106 5.35 5.60 -10.26
N GLN A 107 4.19 5.06 -10.60
CA GLN A 107 3.17 4.62 -9.65
C GLN A 107 2.82 3.15 -9.91
N ARG A 108 2.13 2.51 -8.97
CA ARG A 108 1.67 1.14 -9.16
C ARG A 108 0.65 1.09 -10.30
N PHE A 109 0.91 0.31 -11.32
CA PHE A 109 0.04 0.13 -12.48
C PHE A 109 -0.73 -1.20 -12.44
N LEU A 110 -0.18 -2.20 -11.74
CA LEU A 110 -0.78 -3.52 -11.59
C LEU A 110 -0.58 -4.02 -10.17
N GLY A 111 -1.58 -4.69 -9.61
CA GLY A 111 -1.50 -5.47 -8.38
C GLY A 111 -2.03 -6.88 -8.64
N VAL A 112 -1.34 -7.90 -8.14
CA VAL A 112 -1.71 -9.30 -8.36
C VAL A 112 -1.88 -10.00 -7.01
N ARG A 113 -3.08 -10.52 -6.75
CA ARG A 113 -3.34 -11.44 -5.64
C ARG A 113 -3.34 -12.86 -6.17
N ILE A 114 -2.47 -13.67 -5.64
CA ILE A 114 -2.38 -15.07 -5.99
C ILE A 114 -3.29 -15.86 -5.03
N ARG A 115 -4.22 -16.60 -5.56
CA ARG A 115 -5.11 -17.52 -4.85
C ARG A 115 -4.80 -18.95 -5.28
N LYS A 116 -5.43 -19.94 -4.64
CA LYS A 116 -5.16 -21.35 -4.92
C LYS A 116 -5.38 -21.69 -6.38
N ASP A 117 -6.47 -21.21 -6.97
CA ASP A 117 -7.01 -21.59 -8.27
C ASP A 117 -7.15 -20.43 -9.27
N LYS A 118 -6.68 -19.22 -8.90
CA LYS A 118 -6.83 -18.02 -9.74
C LYS A 118 -5.87 -16.90 -9.40
N LEU A 119 -5.70 -15.99 -10.35
CA LEU A 119 -5.17 -14.66 -10.10
C LEU A 119 -6.30 -13.64 -9.99
N ILE A 120 -6.17 -12.70 -9.07
CA ILE A 120 -7.01 -11.52 -9.00
C ILE A 120 -6.13 -10.34 -9.36
N LEU A 121 -6.39 -9.76 -10.52
CA LEU A 121 -5.65 -8.62 -11.05
C LEU A 121 -6.34 -7.32 -10.64
N HIS A 122 -5.57 -6.35 -10.17
CA HIS A 122 -5.99 -4.98 -9.98
C HIS A 122 -5.23 -4.12 -10.98
N ILE A 123 -5.88 -3.71 -12.06
CA ILE A 123 -5.30 -2.86 -13.10
C ILE A 123 -5.68 -1.42 -12.81
N ARG A 124 -4.69 -0.51 -12.82
CA ARG A 124 -4.93 0.91 -12.58
C ARG A 124 -5.43 1.58 -13.85
N GLN A 125 -6.56 2.24 -13.75
CA GLN A 125 -7.07 3.12 -14.78
C GLN A 125 -6.68 4.56 -14.43
N LEU A 126 -5.90 5.21 -15.31
CA LEU A 126 -5.61 6.63 -15.18
C LEU A 126 -6.71 7.40 -15.91
N TYR A 127 -7.42 8.23 -15.17
CA TYR A 127 -8.40 9.15 -15.73
C TYR A 127 -7.65 10.41 -16.23
N ASP A 128 -7.47 10.48 -17.53
CA ASP A 128 -7.10 11.73 -18.23
C ASP A 128 -8.32 12.34 -18.97
N GLY A 129 -9.52 11.92 -18.60
CA GLY A 129 -10.77 12.30 -19.27
C GLY A 129 -11.15 11.39 -20.44
N LYS A 130 -10.32 10.41 -20.80
CA LYS A 130 -10.64 9.40 -21.81
C LYS A 130 -10.91 8.07 -21.13
N GLU A 131 -12.02 7.43 -21.47
CA GLU A 131 -12.26 6.04 -21.10
C GLU A 131 -11.37 5.15 -21.96
N TYR A 132 -10.30 4.62 -21.37
CA TYR A 132 -9.40 3.69 -22.06
C TYR A 132 -9.95 2.26 -22.16
N PHE A 133 -11.05 1.98 -21.50
CA PHE A 133 -11.65 0.65 -21.45
C PHE A 133 -13.03 0.68 -22.08
N SER A 134 -13.09 0.31 -23.35
CA SER A 134 -14.33 0.03 -24.08
C SER A 134 -14.74 -1.45 -24.00
N VAL A 135 -14.32 -2.19 -23.00
CA VAL A 135 -14.82 -3.55 -22.79
C VAL A 135 -16.11 -3.43 -22.01
N GLU A 136 -17.15 -4.03 -22.54
CA GLU A 136 -18.42 -4.20 -21.84
C GLU A 136 -18.14 -4.70 -20.41
N ASP A 137 -18.60 -3.95 -19.44
CA ASP A 137 -18.23 -3.98 -18.01
C ASP A 137 -18.50 -5.33 -17.27
N SER A 138 -18.88 -6.40 -17.96
CA SER A 138 -19.31 -7.66 -17.36
C SER A 138 -18.19 -8.44 -16.65
N GLU A 139 -16.94 -8.28 -17.10
CA GLU A 139 -15.80 -9.04 -16.53
C GLU A 139 -14.89 -8.24 -15.62
N MET A 140 -15.02 -6.92 -15.58
CA MET A 140 -14.20 -6.02 -14.80
C MET A 140 -14.99 -5.32 -13.70
N LYS A 141 -14.76 -5.68 -12.46
CA LYS A 141 -15.36 -5.00 -11.32
C LYS A 141 -14.60 -3.71 -10.98
N ARG A 142 -15.30 -2.58 -10.90
CA ARG A 142 -14.73 -1.32 -10.42
C ARG A 142 -14.42 -1.41 -8.93
N VAL A 143 -13.15 -1.16 -8.55
CA VAL A 143 -12.71 -1.13 -7.15
C VAL A 143 -12.12 0.25 -6.84
N GLY A 144 -12.91 1.11 -6.21
CA GLY A 144 -12.53 2.49 -5.97
C GLY A 144 -12.51 3.34 -7.25
N LYS A 145 -11.83 4.51 -7.18
CA LYS A 145 -11.84 5.50 -8.25
C LYS A 145 -11.08 5.07 -9.50
N ASN A 146 -9.92 4.45 -9.31
CA ASN A 146 -8.92 4.27 -10.37
C ASN A 146 -8.47 2.81 -10.55
N TRP A 147 -9.24 1.82 -10.11
CA TRP A 147 -8.84 0.42 -10.18
C TRP A 147 -9.95 -0.45 -10.75
N ARG A 148 -9.55 -1.44 -11.55
CA ARG A 148 -10.40 -2.51 -12.01
C ARG A 148 -9.89 -3.83 -11.46
N GLU A 149 -10.79 -4.64 -10.93
CA GLU A 149 -10.52 -5.99 -10.44
C GLU A 149 -11.03 -7.01 -11.46
N ILE A 150 -10.18 -7.97 -11.78
CA ILE A 150 -10.44 -9.03 -12.75
C ILE A 150 -10.02 -10.34 -12.11
N HIS A 151 -10.85 -11.37 -12.21
CA HIS A 151 -10.52 -12.73 -11.80
C HIS A 151 -10.16 -13.55 -13.05
N VAL A 152 -9.01 -14.23 -13.01
CA VAL A 152 -8.46 -15.01 -14.11
C VAL A 152 -8.15 -16.40 -13.60
N PHE A 153 -8.68 -17.43 -14.27
CA PHE A 153 -8.57 -18.83 -13.86
C PHE A 153 -7.63 -19.65 -14.74
N ASN A 154 -7.25 -19.13 -15.90
CA ASN A 154 -6.30 -19.77 -16.82
C ASN A 154 -5.61 -18.72 -17.70
N THR A 155 -4.54 -19.15 -18.40
CA THR A 155 -3.73 -18.25 -19.22
C THR A 155 -4.50 -17.64 -20.39
N LYS A 156 -5.45 -18.40 -21.00
CA LYS A 156 -6.25 -17.89 -22.12
C LYS A 156 -7.16 -16.74 -21.70
N GLU A 157 -7.70 -16.79 -20.49
CA GLU A 157 -8.48 -15.68 -19.93
C GLU A 157 -7.61 -14.47 -19.60
N LEU A 158 -6.30 -14.66 -19.36
CA LEU A 158 -5.38 -13.57 -19.06
C LEU A 158 -5.02 -12.75 -20.31
N GLU A 159 -4.89 -13.40 -21.47
CA GLU A 159 -4.43 -12.77 -22.71
C GLU A 159 -5.19 -11.48 -23.09
N PRO A 160 -6.54 -11.44 -23.08
CA PRO A 160 -7.29 -10.23 -23.41
C PRO A 160 -6.97 -9.04 -22.49
N PHE A 161 -6.55 -9.30 -21.26
CA PHE A 161 -6.28 -8.26 -20.26
C PHE A 161 -4.85 -7.69 -20.36
N LEU A 162 -3.95 -8.32 -21.12
CA LEU A 162 -2.59 -7.82 -21.30
C LEU A 162 -2.56 -6.45 -21.98
N VAL A 163 -3.52 -6.16 -22.88
CA VAL A 163 -3.64 -4.84 -23.50
C VAL A 163 -3.93 -3.75 -22.47
N PHE A 164 -4.77 -4.02 -21.47
CA PHE A 164 -5.09 -3.07 -20.42
C PHE A 164 -3.95 -2.87 -19.43
N ILE A 165 -3.19 -3.95 -19.15
CA ILE A 165 -1.95 -3.88 -18.35
C ILE A 165 -0.94 -2.98 -19.04
N LYS A 166 -0.75 -3.14 -20.36
CA LYS A 166 0.13 -2.31 -21.18
C LYS A 166 -0.32 -0.84 -21.16
N GLN A 167 -1.61 -0.57 -21.37
CA GLN A 167 -2.17 0.79 -21.30
C GLN A 167 -1.92 1.42 -19.93
N SER A 168 -2.15 0.66 -18.84
CA SER A 168 -1.88 1.11 -17.47
C SER A 168 -0.38 1.40 -17.25
N TYR A 169 0.51 0.55 -17.77
CA TYR A 169 1.96 0.75 -17.73
C TYR A 169 2.37 2.01 -18.48
N ASP A 170 1.86 2.20 -19.71
CA ASP A 170 2.19 3.34 -20.58
C ASP A 170 1.69 4.67 -20.01
N ALA A 171 0.49 4.69 -19.45
CA ALA A 171 -0.08 5.86 -18.78
C ALA A 171 0.67 6.25 -17.49
N ASN A 172 1.53 5.38 -16.95
CA ASN A 172 2.44 5.68 -15.83
C ASN A 172 3.84 6.14 -16.27
N LYS A 173 4.01 6.57 -17.56
CA LYS A 173 5.19 7.32 -17.98
C LYS A 173 5.11 8.72 -17.39
N LYS A 174 6.20 9.18 -16.81
CA LYS A 174 6.50 10.61 -16.73
C LYS A 174 7.49 10.94 -17.77
#